data_7d2b4f7ec474672199c3538e067fc7a5
#
_entry.id   7d2b4f7ec474672199c3538e067fc7a5
#
_cell.length_a   1.000
_cell.length_b   1.000
_cell.length_c   1.000
_cell.angle_alpha   90.00
_cell.angle_beta   90.00
_cell.angle_gamma   90.00
#
_symmetry.space_group_name_H-M   'P 1'
#
loop_
_entity.id
_entity.type
_entity.pdbx_description
1 polymer ?
#
loop_
_entity_poly.entity_id
_entity_poly.type
_entity_poly.pdbx_seq_one_letter_code
_entity_poly.pdbx_strand_id
1 'polypeptide(L)'
;MQTYGDYLTRVAYLYMKDEMLAEDVVQDVFVKFYQSAQFEGRASLKTYLVRMTINRCYDELRKQQRKKESFFAKIFRRTDQTPESMAVAKTEMGEVTTALLNLPLAQREAIIFYYYEEMTSIEIAELLGISESTVRMRLKRAREALRTQLIDMEWGDEV
;
A
#
# COMPACT_ATOMS: atom_id res chain seq x y z
N MET A 1 -16.68 -6.96 13.62
CA MET A 1 -15.26 -6.62 13.78
C MET A 1 -14.31 -7.57 13.05
N GLN A 2 -14.52 -8.88 13.10
CA GLN A 2 -13.66 -9.82 12.34
C GLN A 2 -13.67 -9.55 10.84
N THR A 3 -14.82 -9.24 10.26
CA THR A 3 -14.97 -8.97 8.82
C THR A 3 -14.14 -7.75 8.37
N TYR A 4 -14.14 -6.68 9.16
CA TYR A 4 -13.33 -5.49 8.86
C TYR A 4 -11.86 -5.73 9.15
N GLY A 5 -11.54 -6.50 10.17
CA GLY A 5 -10.15 -6.80 10.54
C GLY A 5 -9.39 -7.46 9.40
N ASP A 6 -9.94 -8.51 8.82
CA ASP A 6 -9.30 -9.22 7.71
C ASP A 6 -9.15 -8.33 6.47
N TYR A 7 -10.18 -7.55 6.17
CA TYR A 7 -10.15 -6.61 5.05
C TYR A 7 -9.10 -5.53 5.24
N LEU A 8 -9.07 -4.90 6.40
CA LEU A 8 -8.08 -3.86 6.71
C LEU A 8 -6.66 -4.41 6.72
N THR A 9 -6.47 -5.64 7.19
CA THR A 9 -5.17 -6.30 7.18
C THR A 9 -4.67 -6.52 5.75
N ARG A 10 -5.55 -6.92 4.83
CA ARG A 10 -5.19 -7.03 3.41
C ARG A 10 -4.82 -5.68 2.80
N VAL A 11 -5.59 -4.63 3.10
CA VAL A 11 -5.27 -3.27 2.66
C VAL A 11 -3.91 -2.84 3.22
N ALA A 12 -3.68 -2.99 4.51
CA ALA A 12 -2.42 -2.64 5.16
C ALA A 12 -1.24 -3.43 4.58
N TYR A 13 -1.46 -4.70 4.27
CA TYR A 13 -0.44 -5.55 3.65
C TYR A 13 0.02 -5.02 2.29
N LEU A 14 -0.90 -4.49 1.49
CA LEU A 14 -0.54 -3.90 0.20
C LEU A 14 0.34 -2.65 0.34
N TYR A 15 0.30 -1.98 1.49
CA TYR A 15 1.20 -0.86 1.81
C TYR A 15 2.51 -1.32 2.46
N MET A 16 2.42 -2.26 3.40
CA MET A 16 3.57 -2.65 4.25
C MET A 16 4.44 -3.73 3.62
N LYS A 17 3.90 -4.59 2.76
CA LYS A 17 4.57 -5.78 2.20
C LYS A 17 5.05 -6.78 3.28
N ASP A 18 4.52 -6.67 4.48
CA ASP A 18 4.87 -7.48 5.64
C ASP A 18 3.60 -7.78 6.43
N GLU A 19 3.31 -9.06 6.62
CA GLU A 19 2.09 -9.52 7.28
C GLU A 19 2.02 -9.09 8.75
N MET A 20 3.13 -9.21 9.47
CA MET A 20 3.19 -8.82 10.88
C MET A 20 3.01 -7.31 11.07
N LEU A 21 3.64 -6.51 10.22
CA LEU A 21 3.47 -5.05 10.24
C LEU A 21 2.04 -4.66 9.88
N ALA A 22 1.42 -5.35 8.92
CA ALA A 22 0.03 -5.10 8.55
C ALA A 22 -0.91 -5.37 9.72
N GLU A 23 -0.72 -6.48 10.41
CA GLU A 23 -1.50 -6.82 11.61
C GLU A 23 -1.31 -5.77 12.71
N ASP A 24 -0.08 -5.36 12.99
CA ASP A 24 0.23 -4.34 13.99
C ASP A 24 -0.44 -3.00 13.67
N VAL A 25 -0.41 -2.59 12.41
CA VAL A 25 -1.09 -1.37 11.95
C VAL A 25 -2.59 -1.44 12.21
N VAL A 26 -3.22 -2.56 11.87
CA VAL A 26 -4.67 -2.73 12.05
C VAL A 26 -5.05 -2.78 13.53
N GLN A 27 -4.26 -3.42 14.37
CA GLN A 27 -4.46 -3.39 15.83
C GLN A 27 -4.42 -1.96 16.37
N ASP A 28 -3.42 -1.17 15.96
CA ASP A 28 -3.31 0.25 16.34
C ASP A 28 -4.53 1.04 15.89
N VAL A 29 -5.03 0.78 14.70
CA VAL A 29 -6.23 1.44 14.16
C VAL A 29 -7.45 1.15 15.02
N PHE A 30 -7.68 -0.10 15.38
CA PHE A 30 -8.81 -0.47 16.24
C PHE A 30 -8.68 0.12 17.64
N VAL A 31 -7.49 0.12 18.22
CA VAL A 31 -7.26 0.75 19.54
C VAL A 31 -7.59 2.25 19.47
N LYS A 32 -7.12 2.96 18.47
CA LYS A 32 -7.43 4.38 18.27
C LYS A 32 -8.91 4.62 18.02
N PHE A 33 -9.54 3.77 17.23
CA PHE A 33 -10.97 3.87 16.94
C PHE A 33 -11.80 3.76 18.22
N TYR A 34 -11.49 2.79 19.09
CA TYR A 34 -12.21 2.62 20.36
C TYR A 34 -11.93 3.72 21.37
N GLN A 35 -10.75 4.32 21.33
CA GLN A 35 -10.37 5.42 22.23
C GLN A 35 -10.90 6.76 21.78
N SER A 36 -11.18 6.95 20.50
CA SER A 36 -11.61 8.23 19.95
C SER A 36 -13.12 8.22 19.71
N ALA A 37 -13.82 9.20 20.29
CA ALA A 37 -15.25 9.42 20.06
C ALA A 37 -15.52 10.28 18.83
N GLN A 38 -14.58 10.34 17.85
CA GLN A 38 -14.64 11.27 16.73
C GLN A 38 -15.35 10.75 15.49
N PHE A 39 -15.89 9.55 15.52
CA PHE A 39 -16.68 9.03 14.40
C PHE A 39 -18.06 9.71 14.39
N GLU A 40 -18.23 10.66 13.48
CA GLU A 40 -19.48 11.45 13.35
C GLU A 40 -20.50 10.86 12.36
N GLY A 41 -20.21 9.72 11.74
CA GLY A 41 -21.13 9.05 10.82
C GLY A 41 -21.28 9.71 9.45
N ARG A 42 -20.43 10.68 9.09
CA ARG A 42 -20.46 11.36 7.78
C ARG A 42 -20.01 10.47 6.62
N ALA A 43 -19.14 9.52 6.88
CA ALA A 43 -18.70 8.48 5.95
C ALA A 43 -19.14 7.13 6.51
N SER A 44 -19.13 6.08 5.66
CA SER A 44 -19.36 4.73 6.16
C SER A 44 -18.27 4.35 7.16
N LEU A 45 -18.59 3.49 8.10
CA LEU A 45 -17.62 2.97 9.08
C LEU A 45 -16.42 2.33 8.35
N LYS A 46 -16.68 1.56 7.30
CA LYS A 46 -15.65 0.94 6.46
C LYS A 46 -14.69 1.99 5.90
N THR A 47 -15.21 3.04 5.26
CA THR A 47 -14.39 4.12 4.68
C THR A 47 -13.57 4.83 5.75
N TYR A 48 -14.16 5.08 6.91
CA TYR A 48 -13.47 5.71 8.03
C TYR A 48 -12.29 4.85 8.51
N LEU A 49 -12.52 3.55 8.72
CA LEU A 49 -11.48 2.61 9.15
C LEU A 49 -10.39 2.45 8.09
N VAL A 50 -10.75 2.43 6.80
CA VAL A 50 -9.78 2.39 5.71
C VAL A 50 -8.88 3.62 5.72
N ARG A 51 -9.44 4.81 5.87
CA ARG A 51 -8.66 6.06 5.99
C ARG A 51 -7.70 6.02 7.18
N MET A 52 -8.18 5.59 8.33
CA MET A 52 -7.32 5.43 9.52
C MET A 52 -6.17 4.46 9.25
N THR A 53 -6.47 3.34 8.59
CA THR A 53 -5.48 2.32 8.24
C THR A 53 -4.43 2.88 7.28
N ILE A 54 -4.85 3.57 6.23
CA ILE A 54 -3.94 4.18 5.25
C ILE A 54 -3.04 5.22 5.91
N ASN A 55 -3.62 6.10 6.72
CA ASN A 55 -2.85 7.11 7.45
C ASN A 55 -1.81 6.46 8.38
N ARG A 56 -2.20 5.40 9.07
CA ARG A 56 -1.27 4.67 9.94
C ARG A 56 -0.17 3.97 9.13
N CYS A 57 -0.51 3.42 7.96
CA CYS A 57 0.48 2.84 7.05
C CYS A 57 1.51 3.89 6.60
N TYR A 58 1.06 5.08 6.21
CA TYR A 58 1.97 6.16 5.84
C TYR A 58 2.88 6.57 7.00
N ASP A 59 2.35 6.65 8.21
CA ASP A 59 3.15 6.96 9.40
C ASP A 59 4.24 5.91 9.60
N GLU A 60 3.90 4.63 9.45
CA GLU A 60 4.85 3.53 9.57
C GLU A 60 5.91 3.56 8.46
N LEU A 61 5.50 3.83 7.22
CA LEU A 61 6.42 3.95 6.08
C LEU A 61 7.40 5.10 6.27
N ARG A 62 6.93 6.25 6.77
CA ARG A 62 7.81 7.39 7.08
C ARG A 62 8.80 7.04 8.20
N LYS A 63 8.35 6.32 9.22
CA LYS A 63 9.21 5.87 10.31
C LYS A 63 10.29 4.90 9.80
N GLN A 64 9.93 3.96 8.94
CA GLN A 64 10.88 3.03 8.32
C GLN A 64 11.89 3.76 7.44
N GLN A 65 11.44 4.75 6.66
CA GLN A 65 12.33 5.55 5.83
C GLN A 65 13.35 6.33 6.67
N ARG A 66 12.94 6.94 7.79
CA ARG A 66 13.86 7.61 8.71
C ARG A 66 14.89 6.64 9.30
N LYS A 67 14.47 5.43 9.66
CA LYS A 67 15.39 4.39 10.14
C LYS A 67 16.38 3.98 9.07
N LYS A 68 15.94 3.80 7.82
CA LYS A 68 16.81 3.51 6.68
C LYS A 68 17.80 4.62 6.43
N GLU A 69 17.38 5.87 6.40
CA GLU A 69 18.26 7.04 6.20
C GLU A 69 19.29 7.13 7.32
N SER A 70 18.88 6.93 8.56
CA SER A 70 19.82 6.90 9.71
C SER A 70 20.81 5.73 9.60
N PHE A 71 20.34 4.58 9.20
CA PHE A 71 21.17 3.40 8.99
C PHE A 71 22.11 3.61 7.79
N PHE A 72 21.63 4.16 6.70
CA PHE A 72 22.45 4.51 5.52
C PHE A 72 23.49 5.59 5.85
N ALA A 73 23.12 6.62 6.60
CA ALA A 73 24.06 7.62 7.06
C ALA A 73 25.20 7.01 7.88
N LYS A 74 24.91 5.96 8.65
CA LYS A 74 25.93 5.21 9.40
C LYS A 74 26.76 4.29 8.52
N ILE A 75 26.17 3.71 7.47
CA ILE A 75 26.85 2.78 6.54
C ILE A 75 27.60 3.55 5.45
N PHE A 76 27.05 4.64 4.90
CA PHE A 76 27.73 5.48 3.90
C PHE A 76 29.04 6.09 4.39
N ARG A 77 29.24 6.16 5.69
CA ARG A 77 30.56 6.47 6.26
C ARG A 77 31.51 5.29 6.21
N ARG A 78 31.08 4.08 5.82
CA ARG A 78 31.88 2.86 5.85
C ARG A 78 32.00 2.11 4.53
N THR A 79 31.06 2.21 3.59
CA THR A 79 31.09 1.48 2.30
C THR A 79 30.29 2.20 1.20
N ASP A 80 30.83 2.19 -0.02
CA ASP A 80 30.27 2.76 -1.23
C ASP A 80 29.19 1.88 -1.90
N GLN A 81 28.39 1.12 -1.13
CA GLN A 81 27.36 0.25 -1.71
C GLN A 81 26.00 0.94 -1.71
N THR A 82 25.44 1.13 -2.92
CA THR A 82 24.05 1.53 -3.10
C THR A 82 23.12 0.37 -2.75
N PRO A 83 22.08 0.59 -1.93
CA PRO A 83 21.10 -0.45 -1.67
C PRO A 83 20.27 -0.70 -2.94
N GLU A 84 20.35 -1.91 -3.44
CA GLU A 84 19.39 -2.37 -4.44
C GLU A 84 18.01 -2.44 -3.79
N SER A 85 17.00 -1.90 -4.48
CA SER A 85 15.61 -2.10 -4.08
C SER A 85 15.33 -3.59 -4.08
N MET A 86 15.10 -4.15 -2.89
CA MET A 86 14.76 -5.56 -2.80
C MET A 86 13.40 -5.79 -3.47
N ALA A 87 13.43 -6.42 -4.65
CA ALA A 87 12.23 -6.94 -5.26
C ALA A 87 11.59 -7.96 -4.31
N VAL A 88 10.27 -7.90 -4.16
CA VAL A 88 9.55 -8.89 -3.35
C VAL A 88 9.78 -10.26 -4.01
N ALA A 89 10.37 -11.19 -3.25
CA ALA A 89 10.57 -12.55 -3.73
C ALA A 89 9.21 -13.18 -4.09
N LYS A 90 9.17 -13.96 -5.18
CA LYS A 90 8.03 -14.81 -5.52
C LYS A 90 7.76 -15.73 -4.33
N THR A 91 6.80 -15.37 -3.50
CA THR A 91 6.27 -16.22 -2.43
C THR A 91 5.02 -16.93 -2.95
N GLU A 92 4.46 -17.84 -2.16
CA GLU A 92 3.22 -18.57 -2.46
C GLU A 92 2.00 -17.66 -2.68
N MET A 93 2.18 -16.36 -2.66
CA MET A 93 1.16 -15.37 -3.01
C MET A 93 0.87 -15.42 -4.51
N GLY A 94 -0.40 -15.24 -4.87
CA GLY A 94 -0.81 -15.19 -6.26
C GLY A 94 0.01 -14.18 -7.08
N GLU A 95 0.20 -14.48 -8.33
CA GLU A 95 0.98 -13.67 -9.28
C GLU A 95 0.51 -12.21 -9.33
N VAL A 96 -0.81 -12.00 -9.24
CA VAL A 96 -1.42 -10.66 -9.24
C VAL A 96 -0.99 -9.88 -8.00
N THR A 97 -1.00 -10.51 -6.82
CA THR A 97 -0.56 -9.85 -5.57
C THR A 97 0.91 -9.48 -5.65
N THR A 98 1.76 -10.37 -6.15
CA THR A 98 3.18 -10.10 -6.35
C THR A 98 3.38 -8.91 -7.31
N ALA A 99 2.66 -8.89 -8.42
CA ALA A 99 2.73 -7.80 -9.39
C ALA A 99 2.29 -6.46 -8.78
N LEU A 100 1.22 -6.45 -7.98
CA LEU A 100 0.77 -5.25 -7.25
C LEU A 100 1.84 -4.75 -6.27
N LEU A 101 2.46 -5.64 -5.51
CA LEU A 101 3.50 -5.28 -4.54
C LEU A 101 4.77 -4.74 -5.19
N ASN A 102 5.02 -5.08 -6.46
CA ASN A 102 6.15 -4.57 -7.23
C ASN A 102 5.89 -3.18 -7.85
N LEU A 103 4.65 -2.69 -7.81
CA LEU A 103 4.34 -1.33 -8.27
C LEU A 103 4.91 -0.28 -7.31
N PRO A 104 5.34 0.88 -7.82
CA PRO A 104 5.57 2.04 -6.97
C PRO A 104 4.34 2.35 -6.12
N LEU A 105 4.55 2.83 -4.89
CA LEU A 105 3.46 3.05 -3.92
C LEU A 105 2.32 3.89 -4.49
N ALA A 106 2.63 4.98 -5.19
CA ALA A 106 1.61 5.86 -5.75
C ALA A 106 0.70 5.16 -6.77
N GLN A 107 1.26 4.28 -7.60
CA GLN A 107 0.52 3.49 -8.58
C GLN A 107 -0.29 2.39 -7.90
N ARG A 108 0.32 1.67 -6.97
CA ARG A 108 -0.32 0.61 -6.18
C ARG A 108 -1.52 1.15 -5.41
N GLU A 109 -1.36 2.28 -4.76
CA GLU A 109 -2.41 2.95 -4.01
C GLU A 109 -3.61 3.31 -4.89
N ALA A 110 -3.37 3.89 -6.06
CA ALA A 110 -4.44 4.21 -7.01
C ALA A 110 -5.23 2.97 -7.44
N ILE A 111 -4.54 1.87 -7.72
CA ILE A 111 -5.17 0.58 -8.08
C ILE A 111 -6.01 0.04 -6.90
N ILE A 112 -5.50 0.10 -5.68
CA ILE A 112 -6.21 -0.37 -4.49
C ILE A 112 -7.54 0.39 -4.33
N PHE A 113 -7.51 1.71 -4.38
CA PHE A 113 -8.71 2.50 -4.21
C PHE A 113 -9.72 2.31 -5.33
N TYR A 114 -9.23 2.20 -6.55
CA TYR A 114 -10.12 2.06 -7.71
C TYR A 114 -10.79 0.69 -7.77
N TYR A 115 -10.04 -0.40 -7.58
CA TYR A 115 -10.55 -1.76 -7.76
C TYR A 115 -11.03 -2.43 -6.47
N TYR A 116 -10.37 -2.22 -5.34
CA TYR A 116 -10.77 -2.83 -4.08
C TYR A 116 -11.81 -2.00 -3.35
N GLU A 117 -11.65 -0.68 -3.34
CA GLU A 117 -12.57 0.23 -2.66
C GLU A 117 -13.68 0.74 -3.56
N GLU A 118 -13.65 0.41 -4.84
CA GLU A 118 -14.63 0.82 -5.83
C GLU A 118 -14.85 2.35 -5.89
N MET A 119 -13.77 3.10 -5.67
CA MET A 119 -13.80 4.56 -5.69
C MET A 119 -13.64 5.09 -7.12
N THR A 120 -14.31 6.18 -7.41
CA THR A 120 -14.11 6.93 -8.66
C THR A 120 -12.79 7.69 -8.61
N SER A 121 -12.26 8.07 -9.77
CA SER A 121 -11.03 8.87 -9.85
C SER A 121 -11.18 10.23 -9.15
N ILE A 122 -12.37 10.81 -9.15
CA ILE A 122 -12.68 12.05 -8.42
C ILE A 122 -12.58 11.82 -6.90
N GLU A 123 -13.19 10.75 -6.40
CA GLU A 123 -13.14 10.40 -4.97
C GLU A 123 -11.72 10.12 -4.51
N ILE A 124 -10.93 9.42 -5.32
CA ILE A 124 -9.50 9.14 -5.02
C ILE A 124 -8.72 10.45 -4.97
N ALA A 125 -8.95 11.34 -5.93
CA ALA A 125 -8.30 12.66 -5.97
C ALA A 125 -8.57 13.46 -4.70
N GLU A 126 -9.82 13.49 -4.25
CA GLU A 126 -10.20 14.16 -3.00
C GLU A 126 -9.54 13.52 -1.77
N LEU A 127 -9.56 12.19 -1.71
CA LEU A 127 -8.96 11.44 -0.61
C LEU A 127 -7.46 11.71 -0.49
N LEU A 128 -6.73 11.68 -1.60
CA LEU A 128 -5.28 11.80 -1.64
C LEU A 128 -4.80 13.26 -1.71
N GLY A 129 -5.70 14.22 -1.93
CA GLY A 129 -5.34 15.62 -2.09
C GLY A 129 -4.52 15.91 -3.36
N ILE A 130 -4.81 15.20 -4.44
CA ILE A 130 -4.17 15.36 -5.76
C ILE A 130 -5.22 15.64 -6.83
N SER A 131 -4.78 16.01 -8.03
CA SER A 131 -5.70 16.24 -9.13
C SER A 131 -6.24 14.92 -9.70
N GLU A 132 -7.45 14.95 -10.27
CA GLU A 132 -8.05 13.80 -10.95
C GLU A 132 -7.18 13.33 -12.11
N SER A 133 -6.59 14.24 -12.86
CA SER A 133 -5.66 13.90 -13.96
C SER A 133 -4.44 13.12 -13.47
N THR A 134 -3.94 13.44 -12.29
CA THR A 134 -2.85 12.68 -11.66
C THR A 134 -3.30 11.26 -11.30
N VAL A 135 -4.50 11.11 -10.75
CA VAL A 135 -5.08 9.79 -10.45
C VAL A 135 -5.20 8.95 -11.71
N ARG A 136 -5.76 9.51 -12.78
CA ARG A 136 -5.90 8.82 -14.08
C ARG A 136 -4.57 8.38 -14.66
N MET A 137 -3.55 9.24 -14.55
CA MET A 137 -2.19 8.92 -15.01
C MET A 137 -1.58 7.77 -14.19
N ARG A 138 -1.74 7.80 -12.88
CA ARG A 138 -1.27 6.71 -11.99
C ARG A 138 -1.95 5.39 -12.31
N LEU A 139 -3.27 5.41 -12.51
CA LEU A 139 -4.03 4.22 -12.92
C LEU A 139 -3.57 3.68 -14.26
N LYS A 140 -3.35 4.53 -15.24
CA LYS A 140 -2.87 4.13 -16.56
C LYS A 140 -1.49 3.47 -16.47
N ARG A 141 -0.55 4.11 -15.78
CA ARG A 141 0.81 3.57 -15.59
C ARG A 141 0.79 2.26 -14.81
N ALA A 142 -0.06 2.18 -13.79
CA ALA A 142 -0.21 0.95 -13.02
C ALA A 142 -0.74 -0.20 -13.88
N ARG A 143 -1.75 0.05 -14.71
CA ARG A 143 -2.30 -0.97 -15.62
C ARG A 143 -1.27 -1.43 -16.65
N GLU A 144 -0.50 -0.51 -17.22
CA GLU A 144 0.57 -0.83 -18.17
C GLU A 144 1.66 -1.68 -17.52
N ALA A 145 2.08 -1.32 -16.30
CA ALA A 145 3.08 -2.07 -15.56
C ALA A 145 2.58 -3.47 -15.16
N LEU A 146 1.33 -3.59 -14.72
CA LEU A 146 0.72 -4.87 -14.39
C LEU A 146 0.60 -5.76 -15.62
N ARG A 147 0.17 -5.21 -16.74
CA ARG A 147 0.07 -5.95 -18.01
C ARG A 147 1.41 -6.53 -18.41
N THR A 148 2.46 -5.74 -18.37
CA THR A 148 3.83 -6.18 -18.70
C THR A 148 4.27 -7.31 -17.76
N GLN A 149 4.12 -7.13 -16.45
CA GLN A 149 4.52 -8.13 -15.47
C GLN A 149 3.76 -9.46 -15.63
N LEU A 150 2.45 -9.39 -15.88
CA LEU A 150 1.61 -10.59 -16.03
C LEU A 150 1.90 -11.33 -17.34
N ILE A 151 2.18 -10.62 -18.43
CA ILE A 151 2.60 -11.23 -19.71
C ILE A 151 3.94 -11.92 -19.54
N ASP A 152 4.90 -11.28 -18.90
CA ASP A 152 6.21 -11.88 -18.66
C ASP A 152 6.10 -13.15 -17.81
N MET A 153 5.14 -13.21 -16.89
CA MET A 153 4.87 -14.42 -16.11
C MET A 153 4.27 -15.54 -16.93
N GLU A 154 3.32 -15.24 -17.83
CA GLU A 154 2.72 -16.24 -18.73
C GLU A 154 3.75 -16.82 -19.72
N TRP A 155 4.67 -16.02 -20.22
CA TRP A 155 5.70 -16.46 -21.16
C TRP A 155 6.94 -17.06 -20.49
N GLY A 156 7.15 -16.76 -19.20
CA GLY A 156 8.28 -17.28 -18.43
C GLY A 156 8.17 -18.76 -18.09
N ASP A 157 6.97 -19.32 -18.07
CA ASP A 157 6.73 -20.72 -17.75
C ASP A 157 6.77 -21.64 -19.00
N GLU A 158 6.91 -21.10 -20.20
CA GLU A 158 7.02 -21.85 -21.46
C GLU A 158 8.47 -22.06 -21.96
N VAL A 159 9.45 -21.69 -21.16
CA VAL A 159 10.86 -21.88 -21.55
C VAL A 159 11.51 -22.99 -20.77
#